data_64e6068b4535faadb186ef63147b03f9
#
_entry.id   64e6068b4535faadb186ef63147b03f9
#
_cell.length_a   1.000
_cell.length_b   1.000
_cell.length_c   1.000
_cell.angle_alpha   90.00
_cell.angle_beta   90.00
_cell.angle_gamma   90.00
#
_symmetry.space_group_name_H-M   'P 1'
#
loop_
_entity.id
_entity.type
_entity.pdbx_description
1 polymer ?
#
loop_
_entity_poly.entity_id
_entity_poly.type
_entity_poly.pdbx_seq_one_letter_code
_entity_poly.pdbx_strand_id
1 'polypeptide(L)'
;MKENNYLELIKNANVYAVAKKSSLDHAVLISSKLNNTVLLKREDKQRTFSFKVRGAFNKINQLSTKELENGVICSSAGNHAQGVALASKINKNSAKVVMPITSPSIKIDAVKSLGAEVILHGDNYDEAFTKAKEIEKKESSVFIHPFDDPYVIAGQGTIAKEIIEEFEGDLDAIFVPIGGGGLISGIASYVKESGKNIKIIGVEPEDSASMKLALKAGKPVTLDHVGIFADGVAVRKVGEETFNLCKKYVDDIITVNTDEICAAIQSIYEDTRSIVEPAGALSVAGINQYVLKNNESGKTFVGINCGANVNFDRLRHIAERSAVGKKSEVLLAVEINEEPGSFKKFCESIGKRNITEFNYRYSDKASARVFVGISLDGRSDDKKNIISQIKDSGYIVYDLSDNEMAKLHVRHMVGGRTSIVGEHIFRFEFPERPGALLDFLNSIGQDWNISLFHYRNHGSDFGRILAGIQADPEQMNLLNEHLAQLGYRYWEETSNKAYSMFLG
;
A
#
# COMPACT_ATOMS: atom_id res chain seq x y z
N MET A 1 -26.63 -26.29 -17.06
CA MET A 1 -26.19 -25.15 -17.88
C MET A 1 -25.04 -25.63 -18.75
N LYS A 2 -24.96 -25.24 -20.04
CA LYS A 2 -23.77 -25.56 -20.85
C LYS A 2 -22.58 -24.84 -20.23
N GLU A 3 -21.51 -25.58 -19.98
CA GLU A 3 -20.24 -25.00 -19.48
C GLU A 3 -19.73 -24.03 -20.54
N ASN A 4 -19.38 -22.79 -20.14
CA ASN A 4 -18.84 -21.79 -21.05
C ASN A 4 -17.46 -22.24 -21.53
N ASN A 5 -17.20 -22.16 -22.81
CA ASN A 5 -15.87 -22.38 -23.38
C ASN A 5 -15.07 -21.08 -23.25
N TYR A 6 -14.36 -20.90 -22.15
CA TYR A 6 -13.62 -19.66 -21.87
C TYR A 6 -12.46 -19.42 -22.83
N LEU A 7 -11.79 -20.46 -23.31
CA LEU A 7 -10.72 -20.32 -24.30
C LEU A 7 -11.23 -19.62 -25.56
N GLU A 8 -12.38 -20.05 -26.07
CA GLU A 8 -12.98 -19.43 -27.27
C GLU A 8 -13.54 -18.05 -26.97
N LEU A 9 -14.18 -17.83 -25.81
CA LEU A 9 -14.65 -16.50 -25.43
C LEU A 9 -13.49 -15.48 -25.34
N ILE A 10 -12.34 -15.89 -24.79
CA ILE A 10 -11.15 -15.03 -24.65
C ILE A 10 -10.50 -14.78 -26.00
N LYS A 11 -10.36 -15.80 -26.86
CA LYS A 11 -9.80 -15.64 -28.22
C LYS A 11 -10.60 -14.64 -29.04
N ASN A 12 -11.94 -14.66 -28.91
CA ASN A 12 -12.88 -13.82 -29.64
C ASN A 12 -13.15 -12.47 -28.94
N ALA A 13 -12.59 -12.24 -27.74
CA ALA A 13 -12.78 -10.98 -27.02
C ALA A 13 -12.09 -9.81 -27.73
N ASN A 14 -12.89 -8.87 -28.21
CA ASN A 14 -12.40 -7.68 -28.90
C ASN A 14 -12.27 -6.51 -27.90
N VAL A 15 -11.13 -6.41 -27.23
CA VAL A 15 -10.89 -5.36 -26.19
C VAL A 15 -10.06 -4.18 -26.73
N TYR A 16 -9.40 -4.32 -27.85
CA TYR A 16 -8.36 -3.38 -28.31
C TYR A 16 -8.87 -2.07 -28.91
N ALA A 17 -10.17 -1.93 -29.10
CA ALA A 17 -10.77 -0.63 -29.41
C ALA A 17 -10.64 0.36 -28.22
N VAL A 18 -10.54 -0.16 -26.99
CA VAL A 18 -10.46 0.62 -25.75
C VAL A 18 -9.18 0.36 -24.96
N ALA A 19 -8.80 -0.89 -24.80
CA ALA A 19 -7.61 -1.30 -24.08
C ALA A 19 -6.36 -1.22 -24.97
N LYS A 20 -5.22 -0.94 -24.33
CA LYS A 20 -3.91 -1.08 -24.96
C LYS A 20 -3.37 -2.49 -24.69
N LYS A 21 -2.66 -3.08 -25.67
CA LYS A 21 -1.77 -4.21 -25.36
C LYS A 21 -0.73 -3.68 -24.37
N SER A 22 -0.77 -4.16 -23.13
CA SER A 22 0.12 -3.66 -22.10
C SER A 22 1.48 -4.34 -22.18
N SER A 23 2.53 -3.63 -21.76
CA SER A 23 3.89 -4.19 -21.77
C SER A 23 4.08 -5.25 -20.67
N LEU A 24 5.01 -6.16 -20.95
CA LEU A 24 5.54 -7.12 -19.98
C LEU A 24 6.96 -6.66 -19.61
N ASP A 25 7.07 -5.81 -18.57
CA ASP A 25 8.32 -5.15 -18.21
C ASP A 25 9.16 -6.05 -17.27
N HIS A 26 10.48 -6.16 -17.51
CA HIS A 26 11.39 -6.84 -16.58
C HIS A 26 11.68 -5.97 -15.36
N ALA A 27 11.33 -6.46 -14.16
CA ALA A 27 11.61 -5.80 -12.88
C ALA A 27 13.03 -6.17 -12.40
N VAL A 28 14.02 -5.38 -12.81
CA VAL A 28 15.45 -5.71 -12.65
C VAL A 28 15.87 -5.77 -11.18
N LEU A 29 15.47 -4.79 -10.37
CA LEU A 29 15.83 -4.71 -8.95
C LEU A 29 15.13 -5.81 -8.13
N ILE A 30 13.85 -6.05 -8.40
CA ILE A 30 13.08 -7.13 -7.75
C ILE A 30 13.68 -8.49 -8.13
N SER A 31 13.99 -8.70 -9.42
CA SER A 31 14.59 -9.93 -9.93
C SER A 31 15.93 -10.22 -9.25
N SER A 32 16.80 -9.23 -9.19
CA SER A 32 18.12 -9.35 -8.54
C SER A 32 18.00 -9.69 -7.05
N LYS A 33 17.07 -8.99 -6.34
CA LYS A 33 16.84 -9.22 -4.90
C LYS A 33 16.35 -10.64 -4.60
N LEU A 34 15.50 -11.19 -5.48
CA LEU A 34 14.88 -12.51 -5.29
C LEU A 34 15.66 -13.66 -5.92
N ASN A 35 16.75 -13.37 -6.65
CA ASN A 35 17.47 -14.36 -7.45
C ASN A 35 16.57 -15.18 -8.39
N ASN A 36 15.61 -14.49 -9.02
CA ASN A 36 14.61 -15.01 -9.95
C ASN A 36 14.38 -13.99 -11.07
N THR A 37 13.75 -14.38 -12.17
CA THR A 37 13.28 -13.44 -13.17
C THR A 37 11.84 -13.01 -12.86
N VAL A 38 11.63 -11.74 -12.60
CA VAL A 38 10.28 -11.19 -12.33
C VAL A 38 9.89 -10.24 -13.46
N LEU A 39 8.76 -10.52 -14.08
CA LEU A 39 8.15 -9.73 -15.14
C LEU A 39 6.85 -9.10 -14.62
N LEU A 40 6.60 -7.86 -14.98
CA LEU A 40 5.41 -7.11 -14.56
C LEU A 40 4.51 -6.84 -15.77
N LYS A 41 3.31 -7.42 -15.76
CA LYS A 41 2.27 -7.10 -16.75
C LYS A 41 1.58 -5.79 -16.37
N ARG A 42 1.77 -4.75 -17.17
CA ARG A 42 1.52 -3.35 -16.83
C ARG A 42 0.09 -2.88 -17.12
N GLU A 43 -0.89 -3.45 -16.44
CA GLU A 43 -2.29 -3.02 -16.56
C GLU A 43 -2.57 -1.66 -15.89
N ASP A 44 -1.67 -1.20 -15.02
CA ASP A 44 -1.62 0.15 -14.47
C ASP A 44 -1.43 1.25 -15.56
N LYS A 45 -0.91 0.89 -16.75
CA LYS A 45 -0.72 1.81 -17.91
C LYS A 45 -1.93 1.88 -18.86
N GLN A 46 -3.04 1.23 -18.55
CA GLN A 46 -4.28 1.36 -19.31
C GLN A 46 -4.84 2.78 -19.24
N ARG A 47 -5.75 3.15 -20.18
CA ARG A 47 -6.36 4.50 -20.24
C ARG A 47 -7.11 4.91 -18.97
N THR A 48 -7.64 3.94 -18.23
CA THR A 48 -8.31 4.12 -16.93
C THR A 48 -7.43 3.66 -15.77
N PHE A 49 -6.13 3.55 -15.99
CA PHE A 49 -5.14 3.13 -15.00
C PHE A 49 -5.46 1.79 -14.33
N SER A 50 -6.22 0.90 -15.02
CA SER A 50 -6.50 -0.46 -14.52
C SER A 50 -7.01 -1.38 -15.64
N PHE A 51 -6.90 -2.69 -15.41
CA PHE A 51 -7.37 -3.73 -16.32
C PHE A 51 -8.89 -3.75 -16.55
N LYS A 52 -9.67 -3.16 -15.66
CA LYS A 52 -11.14 -3.27 -15.62
C LYS A 52 -11.81 -2.84 -16.94
N VAL A 53 -11.19 -1.95 -17.69
CA VAL A 53 -11.71 -1.50 -18.98
C VAL A 53 -11.87 -2.64 -20.00
N ARG A 54 -11.02 -3.68 -19.93
CA ARG A 54 -11.07 -4.84 -20.84
C ARG A 54 -12.39 -5.60 -20.73
N GLY A 55 -12.73 -6.05 -19.51
CA GLY A 55 -13.96 -6.81 -19.27
C GLY A 55 -15.21 -5.94 -19.43
N ALA A 56 -15.19 -4.70 -18.95
CA ALA A 56 -16.32 -3.78 -19.13
C ALA A 56 -16.64 -3.57 -20.62
N PHE A 57 -15.63 -3.29 -21.42
CA PHE A 57 -15.80 -3.08 -22.86
C PHE A 57 -16.24 -4.37 -23.56
N ASN A 58 -15.60 -5.51 -23.28
CA ASN A 58 -15.97 -6.78 -23.88
C ASN A 58 -17.43 -7.12 -23.62
N LYS A 59 -17.92 -6.91 -22.39
CA LYS A 59 -19.34 -7.15 -22.05
C LYS A 59 -20.26 -6.18 -22.79
N ILE A 60 -19.99 -4.88 -22.78
CA ILE A 60 -20.84 -3.88 -23.42
C ILE A 60 -20.90 -4.12 -24.94
N ASN A 61 -19.80 -4.56 -25.54
CA ASN A 61 -19.73 -4.86 -26.97
C ASN A 61 -20.50 -6.12 -27.41
N GLN A 62 -20.95 -6.95 -26.48
CA GLN A 62 -21.82 -8.10 -26.74
C GLN A 62 -23.31 -7.76 -26.64
N LEU A 63 -23.66 -6.56 -26.20
CA LEU A 63 -25.05 -6.14 -26.04
C LEU A 63 -25.68 -5.84 -27.40
N SER A 64 -26.95 -6.22 -27.56
CA SER A 64 -27.76 -5.88 -28.72
C SER A 64 -28.02 -4.37 -28.78
N THR A 65 -28.34 -3.86 -29.98
CA THR A 65 -28.71 -2.45 -30.16
C THR A 65 -29.82 -2.01 -29.18
N LYS A 66 -30.83 -2.85 -28.99
CA LYS A 66 -31.94 -2.59 -28.07
C LYS A 66 -31.49 -2.47 -26.60
N GLU A 67 -30.54 -3.32 -26.15
CA GLU A 67 -29.97 -3.24 -24.81
C GLU A 67 -29.12 -1.96 -24.64
N LEU A 68 -28.38 -1.57 -25.66
CA LEU A 68 -27.57 -0.34 -25.64
C LEU A 68 -28.43 0.94 -25.62
N GLU A 69 -29.61 0.94 -26.26
CA GLU A 69 -30.57 2.03 -26.23
C GLU A 69 -31.07 2.33 -24.80
N ASN A 70 -31.28 1.27 -24.00
CA ASN A 70 -31.66 1.42 -22.59
C ASN A 70 -30.50 1.85 -21.67
N GLY A 71 -29.27 1.84 -22.21
CA GLY A 71 -28.06 2.15 -21.48
C GLY A 71 -27.58 1.06 -20.55
N VAL A 72 -26.46 1.33 -19.90
CA VAL A 72 -25.86 0.41 -18.94
C VAL A 72 -25.75 1.04 -17.56
N ILE A 73 -25.71 0.19 -16.54
CA ILE A 73 -25.56 0.62 -15.15
C ILE A 73 -24.57 -0.26 -14.40
N CYS A 74 -23.80 0.30 -13.48
CA CYS A 74 -22.99 -0.47 -12.54
C CYS A 74 -22.99 0.18 -11.14
N SER A 75 -22.56 -0.59 -10.13
CA SER A 75 -22.25 -0.07 -8.80
C SER A 75 -20.75 -0.22 -8.56
N SER A 76 -20.04 0.89 -8.45
CA SER A 76 -18.60 0.90 -8.13
C SER A 76 -18.12 2.33 -7.92
N ALA A 77 -17.27 2.55 -6.92
CA ALA A 77 -16.57 3.83 -6.70
C ALA A 77 -15.10 3.79 -7.19
N GLY A 78 -14.70 2.79 -7.97
CA GLY A 78 -13.29 2.59 -8.34
C GLY A 78 -13.08 2.24 -9.81
N ASN A 79 -12.15 1.31 -10.04
CA ASN A 79 -11.66 0.91 -11.37
C ASN A 79 -12.76 0.46 -12.32
N HIS A 80 -13.76 -0.28 -11.82
CA HIS A 80 -14.85 -0.78 -12.65
C HIS A 80 -15.75 0.36 -13.18
N ALA A 81 -16.06 1.33 -12.34
CA ALA A 81 -16.81 2.53 -12.74
C ALA A 81 -16.17 3.27 -13.92
N GLN A 82 -14.86 3.51 -13.84
CA GLN A 82 -14.09 4.15 -14.91
C GLN A 82 -14.07 3.28 -16.17
N GLY A 83 -13.92 1.95 -16.00
CA GLY A 83 -13.96 1.00 -17.11
C GLY A 83 -15.29 1.03 -17.85
N VAL A 84 -16.42 0.99 -17.14
CA VAL A 84 -17.77 1.08 -17.72
C VAL A 84 -17.99 2.44 -18.40
N ALA A 85 -17.63 3.54 -17.74
CA ALA A 85 -17.79 4.88 -18.29
C ALA A 85 -17.02 5.07 -19.60
N LEU A 86 -15.74 4.66 -19.67
CA LEU A 86 -14.94 4.75 -20.88
C LEU A 86 -15.47 3.83 -21.98
N ALA A 87 -15.83 2.60 -21.66
CA ALA A 87 -16.39 1.66 -22.59
C ALA A 87 -17.69 2.17 -23.23
N SER A 88 -18.58 2.73 -22.43
CA SER A 88 -19.84 3.32 -22.89
C SER A 88 -19.63 4.56 -23.75
N LYS A 89 -18.68 5.42 -23.39
CA LYS A 89 -18.31 6.59 -24.21
C LYS A 89 -17.87 6.18 -25.63
N ILE A 90 -17.08 5.11 -25.74
CA ILE A 90 -16.59 4.62 -27.03
C ILE A 90 -17.72 3.97 -27.83
N ASN A 91 -18.59 3.19 -27.19
CA ASN A 91 -19.75 2.57 -27.81
C ASN A 91 -20.92 3.55 -28.03
N LYS A 92 -20.77 4.81 -27.60
CA LYS A 92 -21.79 5.88 -27.74
C LYS A 92 -23.14 5.55 -27.09
N ASN A 93 -23.13 4.80 -25.99
CA ASN A 93 -24.31 4.51 -25.18
C ASN A 93 -24.27 5.22 -23.82
N SER A 94 -25.41 5.41 -23.20
CA SER A 94 -25.49 6.00 -21.86
C SER A 94 -24.98 5.03 -20.78
N ALA A 95 -24.32 5.59 -19.77
CA ALA A 95 -23.89 4.83 -18.59
C ALA A 95 -24.26 5.56 -17.30
N LYS A 96 -24.83 4.81 -16.36
CA LYS A 96 -25.08 5.25 -14.98
C LYS A 96 -24.16 4.51 -14.02
N VAL A 97 -23.59 5.22 -13.07
CA VAL A 97 -22.71 4.65 -12.05
C VAL A 97 -23.24 5.04 -10.68
N VAL A 98 -23.66 4.05 -9.90
CA VAL A 98 -24.12 4.27 -8.53
C VAL A 98 -22.93 4.11 -7.58
N MET A 99 -22.66 5.12 -6.78
CA MET A 99 -21.57 5.18 -5.82
C MET A 99 -22.08 5.50 -4.42
N PRO A 100 -21.45 5.02 -3.35
CA PRO A 100 -21.69 5.50 -2.00
C PRO A 100 -21.44 7.02 -1.90
N ILE A 101 -22.19 7.70 -1.05
CA ILE A 101 -22.02 9.15 -0.77
C ILE A 101 -20.66 9.45 -0.13
N THR A 102 -20.07 8.44 0.51
CA THR A 102 -18.72 8.48 1.12
C THR A 102 -17.58 8.42 0.10
N SER A 103 -17.89 8.28 -1.20
CA SER A 103 -16.87 8.18 -2.25
C SER A 103 -16.08 9.47 -2.38
N PRO A 104 -14.72 9.41 -2.45
CA PRO A 104 -13.89 10.60 -2.63
C PRO A 104 -14.24 11.35 -3.93
N SER A 105 -14.23 12.70 -3.86
CA SER A 105 -14.55 13.56 -5.02
C SER A 105 -13.69 13.24 -6.25
N ILE A 106 -12.41 12.97 -6.07
CA ILE A 106 -11.50 12.61 -7.16
C ILE A 106 -11.99 11.40 -7.97
N LYS A 107 -12.60 10.40 -7.31
CA LYS A 107 -13.15 9.21 -7.97
C LYS A 107 -14.45 9.52 -8.71
N ILE A 108 -15.30 10.37 -8.12
CA ILE A 108 -16.56 10.85 -8.72
C ILE A 108 -16.25 11.65 -9.98
N ASP A 109 -15.31 12.60 -9.90
CA ASP A 109 -14.93 13.47 -10.99
C ASP A 109 -14.25 12.71 -12.14
N ALA A 110 -13.45 11.70 -11.82
CA ALA A 110 -12.86 10.81 -12.82
C ALA A 110 -13.94 10.12 -13.67
N VAL A 111 -15.00 9.60 -13.06
CA VAL A 111 -16.09 8.92 -13.79
C VAL A 111 -16.94 9.91 -14.58
N LYS A 112 -17.26 11.08 -14.01
CA LYS A 112 -18.00 12.16 -14.70
C LYS A 112 -17.23 12.66 -15.93
N SER A 113 -15.91 12.81 -15.83
CA SER A 113 -15.06 13.26 -16.95
C SER A 113 -15.06 12.29 -18.14
N LEU A 114 -15.34 11.01 -17.87
CA LEU A 114 -15.51 9.98 -18.89
C LEU A 114 -16.92 9.98 -19.52
N GLY A 115 -17.85 10.81 -19.02
CA GLY A 115 -19.18 11.02 -19.60
C GLY A 115 -20.30 10.16 -18.99
N ALA A 116 -20.06 9.44 -17.91
CA ALA A 116 -21.11 8.70 -17.21
C ALA A 116 -21.87 9.59 -16.22
N GLU A 117 -23.16 9.30 -16.05
CA GLU A 117 -24.00 9.87 -14.98
C GLU A 117 -23.63 9.19 -13.65
N VAL A 118 -23.29 9.99 -12.64
CA VAL A 118 -22.98 9.48 -11.29
C VAL A 118 -24.16 9.74 -10.36
N ILE A 119 -24.65 8.67 -9.74
CA ILE A 119 -25.73 8.69 -8.76
C ILE A 119 -25.12 8.33 -7.40
N LEU A 120 -25.15 9.27 -6.45
CA LEU A 120 -24.68 9.04 -5.08
C LEU A 120 -25.81 8.49 -4.23
N HIS A 121 -25.62 7.31 -3.62
CA HIS A 121 -26.63 6.68 -2.78
C HIS A 121 -26.03 5.73 -1.74
N GLY A 122 -26.51 5.85 -0.50
CA GLY A 122 -26.11 5.00 0.63
C GLY A 122 -24.70 5.30 1.14
N ASP A 123 -24.36 4.72 2.28
CA ASP A 123 -23.08 4.94 2.94
C ASP A 123 -22.01 3.90 2.55
N ASN A 124 -22.45 2.79 1.94
CA ASN A 124 -21.57 1.65 1.59
C ASN A 124 -21.91 1.04 0.22
N TYR A 125 -21.07 0.08 -0.19
CA TYR A 125 -21.21 -0.58 -1.48
C TYR A 125 -22.55 -1.34 -1.62
N ASP A 126 -23.01 -2.03 -0.57
CA ASP A 126 -24.21 -2.88 -0.64
C ASP A 126 -25.48 -2.04 -0.87
N GLU A 127 -25.56 -0.87 -0.26
CA GLU A 127 -26.67 0.09 -0.49
C GLU A 127 -26.62 0.69 -1.90
N ALA A 128 -25.43 1.08 -2.36
CA ALA A 128 -25.25 1.56 -3.73
C ALA A 128 -25.58 0.48 -4.76
N PHE A 129 -25.20 -0.77 -4.50
CA PHE A 129 -25.52 -1.93 -5.34
C PHE A 129 -27.04 -2.18 -5.40
N THR A 130 -27.71 -2.17 -4.26
CA THR A 130 -29.16 -2.34 -4.17
C THR A 130 -29.87 -1.28 -5.01
N LYS A 131 -29.44 -0.01 -4.88
CA LYS A 131 -29.96 1.11 -5.68
C LYS A 131 -29.71 0.93 -7.18
N ALA A 132 -28.54 0.47 -7.56
CA ALA A 132 -28.24 0.19 -8.97
C ALA A 132 -29.19 -0.89 -9.53
N LYS A 133 -29.51 -1.93 -8.75
CA LYS A 133 -30.47 -2.98 -9.14
C LYS A 133 -31.90 -2.49 -9.23
N GLU A 134 -32.32 -1.54 -8.40
CA GLU A 134 -33.62 -0.88 -8.52
C GLU A 134 -33.73 -0.09 -9.83
N ILE A 135 -32.69 0.69 -10.16
CA ILE A 135 -32.65 1.51 -11.38
C ILE A 135 -32.60 0.59 -12.62
N GLU A 136 -31.76 -0.44 -12.63
CA GLU A 136 -31.69 -1.46 -13.68
C GLU A 136 -33.10 -1.97 -14.02
N LYS A 137 -33.85 -2.41 -13.00
CA LYS A 137 -35.20 -2.94 -13.18
C LYS A 137 -36.21 -1.89 -13.69
N LYS A 138 -36.11 -0.67 -13.19
CA LYS A 138 -37.04 0.43 -13.54
C LYS A 138 -36.83 0.92 -14.98
N GLU A 139 -35.56 1.01 -15.41
CA GLU A 139 -35.18 1.61 -16.69
C GLU A 139 -34.87 0.54 -17.75
N SER A 140 -34.91 -0.75 -17.39
CA SER A 140 -34.52 -1.86 -18.25
C SER A 140 -33.10 -1.72 -18.81
N SER A 141 -32.23 -1.02 -18.09
CA SER A 141 -30.81 -0.89 -18.42
C SER A 141 -30.07 -2.20 -18.12
N VAL A 142 -28.87 -2.41 -18.72
CA VAL A 142 -28.11 -3.63 -18.48
C VAL A 142 -27.10 -3.40 -17.37
N PHE A 143 -27.15 -4.24 -16.33
CA PHE A 143 -26.16 -4.20 -15.24
C PHE A 143 -24.84 -4.83 -15.70
N ILE A 144 -23.74 -4.05 -15.62
CA ILE A 144 -22.40 -4.53 -15.93
C ILE A 144 -21.72 -4.96 -14.63
N HIS A 145 -21.66 -6.30 -14.44
CA HIS A 145 -21.10 -6.88 -13.23
C HIS A 145 -19.57 -6.69 -13.18
N PRO A 146 -18.97 -6.33 -12.02
CA PRO A 146 -17.54 -6.02 -11.94
C PRO A 146 -16.60 -7.23 -12.10
N PHE A 147 -17.10 -8.48 -12.01
CA PHE A 147 -16.30 -9.70 -12.10
C PHE A 147 -17.06 -10.99 -12.43
N ASP A 148 -18.34 -11.15 -12.06
CA ASP A 148 -19.07 -12.41 -12.19
C ASP A 148 -19.99 -12.39 -13.42
N ASP A 149 -19.38 -12.26 -14.59
CA ASP A 149 -20.03 -12.31 -15.91
C ASP A 149 -19.07 -12.95 -16.93
N PRO A 150 -19.51 -13.93 -17.73
CA PRO A 150 -18.63 -14.65 -18.66
C PRO A 150 -17.89 -13.74 -19.64
N TYR A 151 -18.51 -12.68 -20.15
CA TYR A 151 -17.87 -11.76 -21.07
C TYR A 151 -16.92 -10.81 -20.37
N VAL A 152 -17.21 -10.42 -19.12
CA VAL A 152 -16.26 -9.66 -18.28
C VAL A 152 -15.04 -10.51 -18.00
N ILE A 153 -15.21 -11.76 -17.57
CA ILE A 153 -14.12 -12.71 -17.32
C ILE A 153 -13.28 -12.91 -18.59
N ALA A 154 -13.92 -13.12 -19.74
CA ALA A 154 -13.24 -13.31 -21.01
C ALA A 154 -12.40 -12.08 -21.42
N GLY A 155 -12.93 -10.87 -21.23
CA GLY A 155 -12.19 -9.65 -21.46
C GLY A 155 -10.91 -9.55 -20.62
N GLN A 156 -10.97 -9.94 -19.34
CA GLN A 156 -9.80 -9.99 -18.45
C GLN A 156 -8.80 -11.07 -18.86
N GLY A 157 -9.27 -12.20 -19.38
CA GLY A 157 -8.43 -13.31 -19.87
C GLY A 157 -7.51 -12.93 -21.03
N THR A 158 -7.82 -11.86 -21.78
CA THR A 158 -6.94 -11.33 -22.84
C THR A 158 -5.55 -10.95 -22.33
N ILE A 159 -5.41 -10.69 -21.01
CA ILE A 159 -4.11 -10.42 -20.38
C ILE A 159 -3.21 -11.65 -20.46
N ALA A 160 -3.75 -12.85 -20.16
CA ALA A 160 -2.98 -14.10 -20.27
C ALA A 160 -2.62 -14.41 -21.72
N LYS A 161 -3.55 -14.14 -22.67
CA LYS A 161 -3.27 -14.27 -24.10
C LYS A 161 -2.06 -13.42 -24.50
N GLU A 162 -2.04 -12.14 -24.10
CA GLU A 162 -0.92 -11.24 -24.36
C GLU A 162 0.40 -11.74 -23.73
N ILE A 163 0.38 -12.20 -22.48
CA ILE A 163 1.57 -12.72 -21.81
C ILE A 163 2.17 -13.92 -22.57
N ILE A 164 1.33 -14.88 -22.97
CA ILE A 164 1.77 -16.08 -23.67
C ILE A 164 2.26 -15.78 -25.08
N GLU A 165 1.66 -14.80 -25.76
CA GLU A 165 2.09 -14.37 -27.09
C GLU A 165 3.36 -13.51 -27.08
N GLU A 166 3.63 -12.80 -25.97
CA GLU A 166 4.76 -11.86 -25.87
C GLU A 166 6.03 -12.53 -25.34
N PHE A 167 5.90 -13.52 -24.45
CA PHE A 167 7.03 -14.15 -23.80
C PHE A 167 7.36 -15.52 -24.42
N GLU A 168 8.53 -15.62 -25.03
CA GLU A 168 9.00 -16.84 -25.72
C GLU A 168 9.70 -17.86 -24.80
N GLY A 169 9.89 -17.54 -23.51
CA GLY A 169 10.55 -18.41 -22.55
C GLY A 169 9.60 -19.28 -21.73
N ASP A 170 10.17 -20.04 -20.80
CA ASP A 170 9.41 -20.83 -19.83
C ASP A 170 8.96 -19.95 -18.66
N LEU A 171 7.66 -19.96 -18.37
CA LEU A 171 7.05 -19.32 -17.21
C LEU A 171 6.73 -20.36 -16.15
N ASP A 172 7.22 -20.15 -14.92
CA ASP A 172 6.93 -21.04 -13.79
C ASP A 172 5.59 -20.72 -13.15
N ALA A 173 5.28 -19.41 -12.94
CA ALA A 173 4.00 -19.00 -12.36
C ALA A 173 3.57 -17.57 -12.76
N ILE A 174 2.24 -17.35 -12.73
CA ILE A 174 1.62 -16.03 -12.84
C ILE A 174 0.91 -15.72 -11.52
N PHE A 175 1.25 -14.59 -10.90
CA PHE A 175 0.67 -14.10 -9.66
C PHE A 175 -0.40 -13.06 -9.94
N VAL A 176 -1.61 -13.31 -9.46
CA VAL A 176 -2.79 -12.53 -9.84
C VAL A 176 -3.52 -12.01 -8.61
N PRO A 177 -3.73 -10.69 -8.48
CA PRO A 177 -4.58 -10.11 -7.43
C PRO A 177 -6.01 -10.61 -7.50
N ILE A 178 -6.58 -10.99 -6.36
CA ILE A 178 -7.97 -11.45 -6.26
C ILE A 178 -8.80 -10.48 -5.41
N GLY A 179 -9.91 -10.01 -6.00
CA GLY A 179 -11.07 -9.49 -5.28
C GLY A 179 -12.25 -10.43 -5.51
N GLY A 180 -13.18 -10.09 -6.39
CA GLY A 180 -14.30 -10.99 -6.76
C GLY A 180 -13.95 -12.17 -7.67
N GLY A 181 -12.71 -12.28 -8.14
CA GLY A 181 -12.19 -13.43 -8.89
C GLY A 181 -12.17 -13.27 -10.42
N GLY A 182 -12.75 -12.19 -11.00
CA GLY A 182 -12.88 -12.08 -12.47
C GLY A 182 -11.56 -12.07 -13.24
N LEU A 183 -10.52 -11.41 -12.71
CA LEU A 183 -9.19 -11.33 -13.32
C LEU A 183 -8.51 -12.71 -13.35
N ILE A 184 -8.40 -13.33 -12.17
CA ILE A 184 -7.73 -14.63 -12.04
C ILE A 184 -8.48 -15.74 -12.79
N SER A 185 -9.81 -15.71 -12.78
CA SER A 185 -10.63 -16.67 -13.54
C SER A 185 -10.35 -16.60 -15.04
N GLY A 186 -10.28 -15.40 -15.60
CA GLY A 186 -9.96 -15.21 -17.01
C GLY A 186 -8.54 -15.67 -17.36
N ILE A 187 -7.55 -15.27 -16.55
CA ILE A 187 -6.14 -15.67 -16.73
C ILE A 187 -5.99 -17.20 -16.61
N ALA A 188 -6.53 -17.79 -15.53
CA ALA A 188 -6.40 -19.21 -15.27
C ALA A 188 -7.07 -20.07 -16.35
N SER A 189 -8.29 -19.71 -16.76
CA SER A 189 -8.98 -20.42 -17.84
C SER A 189 -8.17 -20.42 -19.12
N TYR A 190 -7.65 -19.25 -19.56
CA TYR A 190 -6.87 -19.18 -20.79
C TYR A 190 -5.60 -20.04 -20.72
N VAL A 191 -4.83 -19.91 -19.64
CA VAL A 191 -3.57 -20.65 -19.45
C VAL A 191 -3.80 -22.15 -19.45
N LYS A 192 -4.72 -22.63 -18.60
CA LYS A 192 -4.97 -24.07 -18.42
C LYS A 192 -5.65 -24.71 -19.64
N GLU A 193 -6.65 -24.04 -20.23
CA GLU A 193 -7.32 -24.56 -21.44
C GLU A 193 -6.43 -24.47 -22.71
N SER A 194 -5.39 -23.62 -22.73
CA SER A 194 -4.37 -23.62 -23.79
C SER A 194 -3.30 -24.69 -23.60
N GLY A 195 -3.43 -25.57 -22.61
CA GLY A 195 -2.49 -26.67 -22.34
C GLY A 195 -1.12 -26.24 -21.81
N LYS A 196 -1.00 -25.01 -21.29
CA LYS A 196 0.25 -24.50 -20.73
C LYS A 196 0.44 -24.95 -19.29
N ASN A 197 1.62 -25.47 -18.98
CA ASN A 197 1.97 -25.91 -17.61
C ASN A 197 2.56 -24.76 -16.80
N ILE A 198 1.76 -23.70 -16.58
CA ILE A 198 2.12 -22.53 -15.79
C ILE A 198 1.25 -22.52 -14.53
N LYS A 199 1.86 -22.34 -13.35
CA LYS A 199 1.11 -22.20 -12.11
C LYS A 199 0.38 -20.86 -12.06
N ILE A 200 -0.89 -20.88 -11.62
CA ILE A 200 -1.69 -19.68 -11.37
C ILE A 200 -1.85 -19.51 -9.87
N ILE A 201 -1.23 -18.45 -9.34
CA ILE A 201 -1.22 -18.20 -7.90
C ILE A 201 -2.01 -16.92 -7.63
N GLY A 202 -3.09 -17.07 -6.88
CA GLY A 202 -3.88 -15.94 -6.41
C GLY A 202 -3.23 -15.23 -5.25
N VAL A 203 -3.41 -13.92 -5.16
CA VAL A 203 -2.92 -13.11 -4.03
C VAL A 203 -4.05 -12.25 -3.48
N GLU A 204 -4.36 -12.43 -2.19
CA GLU A 204 -5.38 -11.68 -1.46
C GLU A 204 -4.77 -10.97 -0.25
N PRO A 205 -5.31 -9.80 0.16
CA PRO A 205 -5.03 -9.26 1.50
C PRO A 205 -5.56 -10.20 2.59
N GLU A 206 -4.86 -10.32 3.71
CA GLU A 206 -5.29 -11.16 4.84
C GLU A 206 -6.68 -10.78 5.38
N ASP A 207 -6.99 -9.48 5.38
CA ASP A 207 -8.25 -8.92 5.88
C ASP A 207 -9.39 -8.90 4.87
N SER A 208 -9.17 -9.43 3.65
CA SER A 208 -10.20 -9.57 2.61
C SER A 208 -10.03 -10.83 1.75
N ALA A 209 -9.57 -11.94 2.35
CA ALA A 209 -9.28 -13.21 1.69
C ALA A 209 -10.56 -14.03 1.38
N SER A 210 -11.46 -13.47 0.58
CA SER A 210 -12.79 -14.04 0.32
C SER A 210 -12.75 -15.30 -0.57
N MET A 211 -11.85 -15.36 -1.58
CA MET A 211 -11.72 -16.53 -2.45
C MET A 211 -11.05 -17.69 -1.72
N LYS A 212 -10.01 -17.43 -0.95
CA LYS A 212 -9.33 -18.47 -0.15
C LYS A 212 -10.30 -19.12 0.84
N LEU A 213 -11.12 -18.29 1.52
CA LEU A 213 -12.14 -18.79 2.44
C LEU A 213 -13.22 -19.60 1.70
N ALA A 214 -13.67 -19.10 0.53
CA ALA A 214 -14.66 -19.79 -0.29
C ALA A 214 -14.16 -21.17 -0.77
N LEU A 215 -12.91 -21.24 -1.25
CA LEU A 215 -12.30 -22.52 -1.66
C LEU A 215 -12.17 -23.49 -0.49
N LYS A 216 -11.78 -23.00 0.69
CA LYS A 216 -11.73 -23.83 1.91
C LYS A 216 -13.12 -24.34 2.33
N ALA A 217 -14.16 -23.51 2.19
CA ALA A 217 -15.53 -23.85 2.52
C ALA A 217 -16.24 -24.70 1.44
N GLY A 218 -15.64 -24.80 0.23
CA GLY A 218 -16.23 -25.51 -0.92
C GLY A 218 -17.40 -24.76 -1.60
N LYS A 219 -17.71 -23.54 -1.18
CA LYS A 219 -18.78 -22.66 -1.70
C LYS A 219 -18.47 -21.19 -1.43
N PRO A 220 -19.04 -20.24 -2.21
CA PRO A 220 -18.93 -18.83 -1.89
C PRO A 220 -19.42 -18.50 -0.48
N VAL A 221 -18.62 -17.73 0.27
CA VAL A 221 -18.89 -17.29 1.65
C VAL A 221 -18.86 -15.78 1.70
N THR A 222 -19.70 -15.18 2.53
CA THR A 222 -19.71 -13.75 2.77
C THR A 222 -18.85 -13.46 4.01
N LEU A 223 -17.82 -12.61 3.87
CA LEU A 223 -17.03 -12.10 4.99
C LEU A 223 -17.84 -11.10 5.82
N ASP A 224 -17.72 -11.15 7.13
CA ASP A 224 -18.35 -10.17 8.02
C ASP A 224 -17.74 -8.77 7.81
N HIS A 225 -16.42 -8.71 7.69
CA HIS A 225 -15.65 -7.48 7.44
C HIS A 225 -14.62 -7.69 6.34
N VAL A 226 -14.28 -6.62 5.63
CA VAL A 226 -13.17 -6.57 4.67
C VAL A 226 -12.31 -5.36 4.96
N GLY A 227 -11.00 -5.53 4.88
CA GLY A 227 -10.05 -4.43 4.95
C GLY A 227 -10.21 -3.50 3.74
N ILE A 228 -10.11 -2.21 3.99
CA ILE A 228 -10.31 -1.18 2.96
C ILE A 228 -8.98 -0.62 2.41
N PHE A 229 -7.85 -1.10 2.91
CA PHE A 229 -6.54 -0.61 2.43
C PHE A 229 -6.33 -0.94 0.95
N ALA A 230 -6.58 -2.18 0.54
CA ALA A 230 -6.55 -2.58 -0.87
C ALA A 230 -7.97 -2.54 -1.47
N ASP A 231 -8.58 -1.36 -1.54
CA ASP A 231 -9.98 -1.15 -1.91
C ASP A 231 -10.37 -1.72 -3.29
N GLY A 232 -9.42 -1.81 -4.24
CA GLY A 232 -9.63 -2.45 -5.54
C GLY A 232 -9.96 -3.95 -5.48
N VAL A 233 -9.67 -4.61 -4.36
CA VAL A 233 -9.91 -6.04 -4.11
C VAL A 233 -10.75 -6.30 -2.84
N ALA A 234 -11.25 -5.29 -2.17
CA ALA A 234 -12.08 -5.41 -0.96
C ALA A 234 -13.49 -5.93 -1.31
N VAL A 235 -13.62 -7.23 -1.49
CA VAL A 235 -14.86 -7.91 -1.89
C VAL A 235 -15.30 -8.88 -0.80
N ARG A 236 -16.51 -8.69 -0.27
CA ARG A 236 -17.06 -9.52 0.82
C ARG A 236 -17.43 -10.92 0.37
N LYS A 237 -17.90 -11.09 -0.88
CA LYS A 237 -18.34 -12.36 -1.44
C LYS A 237 -17.88 -12.49 -2.88
N VAL A 238 -17.20 -13.57 -3.21
CA VAL A 238 -16.82 -13.92 -4.59
C VAL A 238 -18.03 -14.29 -5.43
N GLY A 239 -17.90 -14.25 -6.76
CA GLY A 239 -18.94 -14.70 -7.67
C GLY A 239 -19.09 -16.21 -7.70
N GLU A 240 -20.23 -16.69 -8.14
CA GLU A 240 -20.47 -18.14 -8.30
C GLU A 240 -19.65 -18.71 -9.47
N GLU A 241 -19.63 -18.01 -10.61
CA GLU A 241 -18.87 -18.43 -11.79
C GLU A 241 -17.37 -18.32 -11.53
N THR A 242 -16.93 -17.19 -10.93
CA THR A 242 -15.52 -17.00 -10.60
C THR A 242 -15.02 -17.98 -9.55
N PHE A 243 -15.85 -18.36 -8.58
CA PHE A 243 -15.53 -19.42 -7.62
C PHE A 243 -15.32 -20.78 -8.33
N ASN A 244 -16.23 -21.17 -9.23
CA ASN A 244 -16.13 -22.43 -9.94
C ASN A 244 -14.87 -22.50 -10.82
N LEU A 245 -14.53 -21.43 -11.51
CA LEU A 245 -13.32 -21.33 -12.32
C LEU A 245 -12.04 -21.37 -11.46
N CYS A 246 -12.01 -20.63 -10.34
CA CYS A 246 -10.89 -20.67 -9.42
C CYS A 246 -10.70 -22.06 -8.82
N LYS A 247 -11.77 -22.72 -8.40
CA LYS A 247 -11.72 -24.10 -7.90
C LYS A 247 -11.16 -25.09 -8.92
N LYS A 248 -11.40 -24.85 -10.20
CA LYS A 248 -10.98 -25.74 -11.31
C LYS A 248 -9.53 -25.47 -11.74
N TYR A 249 -9.07 -24.22 -11.73
CA TYR A 249 -7.87 -23.82 -12.45
C TYR A 249 -6.78 -23.11 -11.63
N VAL A 250 -7.08 -22.63 -10.43
CA VAL A 250 -6.10 -21.94 -9.58
C VAL A 250 -5.31 -22.96 -8.75
N ASP A 251 -3.99 -22.85 -8.78
CA ASP A 251 -3.12 -23.82 -8.12
C ASP A 251 -2.91 -23.53 -6.63
N ASP A 252 -2.84 -22.25 -6.22
CA ASP A 252 -2.69 -21.82 -4.81
C ASP A 252 -3.20 -20.40 -4.60
N ILE A 253 -3.48 -20.03 -3.34
CA ILE A 253 -3.81 -18.67 -2.93
C ILE A 253 -2.98 -18.26 -1.71
N ILE A 254 -2.19 -17.19 -1.90
CA ILE A 254 -1.35 -16.57 -0.88
C ILE A 254 -2.09 -15.37 -0.29
N THR A 255 -1.97 -15.17 1.02
CA THR A 255 -2.45 -13.96 1.69
C THR A 255 -1.27 -13.11 2.16
N VAL A 256 -1.38 -11.79 2.01
CA VAL A 256 -0.35 -10.81 2.37
C VAL A 256 -0.94 -9.72 3.27
N ASN A 257 -0.14 -9.21 4.18
CA ASN A 257 -0.56 -8.13 5.08
C ASN A 257 -0.31 -6.73 4.48
N THR A 258 -0.81 -5.70 5.14
CA THR A 258 -0.70 -4.31 4.68
C THR A 258 0.75 -3.82 4.54
N ASP A 259 1.66 -4.24 5.43
CA ASP A 259 3.06 -3.82 5.37
C ASP A 259 3.78 -4.44 4.17
N GLU A 260 3.49 -5.71 3.86
CA GLU A 260 4.00 -6.40 2.66
C GLU A 260 3.49 -5.75 1.38
N ILE A 261 2.23 -5.31 1.35
CA ILE A 261 1.66 -4.56 0.21
C ILE A 261 2.38 -3.23 0.05
N CYS A 262 2.59 -2.46 1.12
CA CYS A 262 3.32 -1.19 1.09
C CYS A 262 4.77 -1.37 0.61
N ALA A 263 5.46 -2.40 1.09
CA ALA A 263 6.81 -2.76 0.64
C ALA A 263 6.84 -3.10 -0.86
N ALA A 264 5.82 -3.80 -1.37
CA ALA A 264 5.70 -4.12 -2.79
C ALA A 264 5.44 -2.87 -3.65
N ILE A 265 4.59 -1.92 -3.19
CA ILE A 265 4.38 -0.64 -3.89
C ILE A 265 5.72 0.11 -4.03
N GLN A 266 6.50 0.19 -2.96
CA GLN A 266 7.82 0.83 -3.01
C GLN A 266 8.78 0.09 -3.95
N SER A 267 8.81 -1.25 -3.94
CA SER A 267 9.67 -2.03 -4.82
C SER A 267 9.30 -1.83 -6.30
N ILE A 268 8.01 -1.81 -6.63
CA ILE A 268 7.53 -1.51 -7.98
C ILE A 268 7.93 -0.09 -8.40
N TYR A 269 7.80 0.90 -7.50
CA TYR A 269 8.23 2.27 -7.78
C TYR A 269 9.74 2.36 -8.03
N GLU A 270 10.56 1.66 -7.26
CA GLU A 270 12.02 1.64 -7.43
C GLU A 270 12.42 1.06 -8.80
N ASP A 271 11.71 0.05 -9.30
CA ASP A 271 11.96 -0.55 -10.61
C ASP A 271 11.37 0.26 -11.78
N THR A 272 10.16 0.80 -11.62
CA THR A 272 9.36 1.30 -12.76
C THR A 272 9.13 2.81 -12.76
N ARG A 273 9.42 3.50 -11.66
CA ARG A 273 9.02 4.90 -11.38
C ARG A 273 7.52 5.16 -11.48
N SER A 274 6.70 4.09 -11.42
CA SER A 274 5.24 4.19 -11.39
C SER A 274 4.72 3.85 -10.01
N ILE A 275 3.76 4.61 -9.51
CA ILE A 275 3.07 4.32 -8.26
C ILE A 275 1.81 3.51 -8.59
N VAL A 276 1.76 2.25 -8.13
CA VAL A 276 0.57 1.42 -8.26
C VAL A 276 -0.33 1.54 -7.04
N GLU A 277 -1.62 1.27 -7.19
CA GLU A 277 -2.54 1.17 -6.06
C GLU A 277 -2.25 -0.09 -5.22
N PRO A 278 -2.70 -0.17 -3.95
CA PRO A 278 -2.47 -1.34 -3.11
C PRO A 278 -2.87 -2.67 -3.77
N ALA A 279 -4.01 -2.71 -4.47
CA ALA A 279 -4.43 -3.88 -5.24
C ALA A 279 -3.44 -4.23 -6.37
N GLY A 280 -2.84 -3.22 -7.00
CA GLY A 280 -1.85 -3.40 -8.07
C GLY A 280 -0.53 -4.00 -7.61
N ALA A 281 -0.19 -3.88 -6.32
CA ALA A 281 1.04 -4.39 -5.75
C ALA A 281 0.94 -5.81 -5.19
N LEU A 282 -0.28 -6.36 -5.04
CA LEU A 282 -0.50 -7.68 -4.45
C LEU A 282 0.33 -8.78 -5.11
N SER A 283 0.40 -8.77 -6.44
CA SER A 283 1.16 -9.79 -7.18
C SER A 283 2.64 -9.83 -6.76
N VAL A 284 3.28 -8.68 -6.60
CA VAL A 284 4.69 -8.58 -6.17
C VAL A 284 4.83 -8.95 -4.70
N ALA A 285 3.90 -8.55 -3.83
CA ALA A 285 3.88 -8.99 -2.43
C ALA A 285 3.78 -10.52 -2.34
N GLY A 286 2.90 -11.13 -3.15
CA GLY A 286 2.74 -12.58 -3.25
C GLY A 286 3.99 -13.28 -3.78
N ILE A 287 4.66 -12.74 -4.82
CA ILE A 287 5.94 -13.27 -5.33
C ILE A 287 7.00 -13.27 -4.22
N ASN A 288 7.16 -12.15 -3.50
CA ASN A 288 8.11 -12.05 -2.40
C ASN A 288 7.87 -13.15 -1.34
N GLN A 289 6.62 -13.30 -0.90
CA GLN A 289 6.26 -14.30 0.11
C GLN A 289 6.44 -15.73 -0.40
N TYR A 290 6.06 -16.00 -1.67
CA TYR A 290 6.20 -17.31 -2.31
C TYR A 290 7.67 -17.74 -2.40
N VAL A 291 8.54 -16.86 -2.88
CA VAL A 291 9.98 -17.11 -3.02
C VAL A 291 10.61 -17.39 -1.65
N LEU A 292 10.31 -16.57 -0.64
CA LEU A 292 10.86 -16.75 0.71
C LEU A 292 10.38 -18.05 1.36
N LYS A 293 9.07 -18.37 1.23
CA LYS A 293 8.48 -19.58 1.84
C LYS A 293 8.99 -20.87 1.22
N ASN A 294 9.18 -20.89 -0.10
CA ASN A 294 9.53 -22.10 -0.86
C ASN A 294 11.01 -22.15 -1.20
N ASN A 295 11.80 -21.14 -0.82
CA ASN A 295 13.23 -21.00 -1.15
C ASN A 295 13.51 -21.16 -2.67
N GLU A 296 12.68 -20.50 -3.49
CA GLU A 296 12.75 -20.57 -4.96
C GLU A 296 13.89 -19.71 -5.50
N SER A 297 14.62 -20.21 -6.49
CA SER A 297 15.64 -19.47 -7.22
C SER A 297 15.73 -19.90 -8.67
N GLY A 298 16.18 -19.00 -9.56
CA GLY A 298 16.33 -19.28 -11.00
C GLY A 298 15.01 -19.50 -11.74
N LYS A 299 13.88 -19.08 -11.16
CA LYS A 299 12.53 -19.20 -11.70
C LYS A 299 12.11 -17.94 -12.45
N THR A 300 11.11 -18.07 -13.32
CA THR A 300 10.50 -16.95 -14.03
C THR A 300 9.05 -16.77 -13.58
N PHE A 301 8.75 -15.60 -13.01
CA PHE A 301 7.45 -15.23 -12.49
C PHE A 301 6.88 -14.01 -13.21
N VAL A 302 5.58 -14.00 -13.43
CA VAL A 302 4.84 -12.82 -13.89
C VAL A 302 3.95 -12.31 -12.78
N GLY A 303 4.07 -11.04 -12.42
CA GLY A 303 3.15 -10.32 -11.55
C GLY A 303 2.23 -9.41 -12.35
N ILE A 304 0.93 -9.44 -12.06
CA ILE A 304 -0.02 -8.52 -12.69
C ILE A 304 -0.11 -7.22 -11.89
N ASN A 305 0.44 -6.12 -12.43
CA ASN A 305 0.22 -4.78 -11.90
C ASN A 305 -1.15 -4.28 -12.35
N CYS A 306 -2.18 -4.64 -11.60
CA CYS A 306 -3.56 -4.58 -12.06
C CYS A 306 -4.17 -3.17 -12.07
N GLY A 307 -3.57 -2.19 -11.38
CA GLY A 307 -4.06 -0.81 -11.36
C GLY A 307 -3.17 0.20 -10.64
N ALA A 308 -3.45 1.49 -10.88
CA ALA A 308 -2.74 2.63 -10.28
C ALA A 308 -3.67 3.77 -9.80
N ASN A 309 -4.97 3.52 -9.62
CA ASN A 309 -5.93 4.53 -9.15
C ASN A 309 -5.82 4.78 -7.64
N VAL A 310 -4.63 5.18 -7.20
CA VAL A 310 -4.35 5.49 -5.79
C VAL A 310 -4.77 6.93 -5.45
N ASN A 311 -5.35 7.14 -4.27
CA ASN A 311 -5.50 8.49 -3.73
C ASN A 311 -4.15 9.00 -3.24
N PHE A 312 -3.74 10.21 -3.66
CA PHE A 312 -2.45 10.80 -3.32
C PHE A 312 -2.21 10.89 -1.80
N ASP A 313 -3.25 11.17 -1.01
CA ASP A 313 -3.15 11.23 0.45
C ASP A 313 -2.71 9.92 1.11
N ARG A 314 -2.92 8.78 0.43
CA ARG A 314 -2.46 7.47 0.91
C ARG A 314 -0.96 7.25 0.78
N LEU A 315 -0.26 8.03 -0.06
CA LEU A 315 1.18 7.86 -0.29
C LEU A 315 1.98 8.05 1.00
N ARG A 316 1.55 8.95 1.87
CA ARG A 316 2.18 9.12 3.18
C ARG A 316 2.12 7.84 4.01
N HIS A 317 0.94 7.25 4.14
CA HIS A 317 0.74 6.00 4.87
C HIS A 317 1.52 4.83 4.24
N ILE A 318 1.56 4.75 2.92
CA ILE A 318 2.34 3.73 2.18
C ILE A 318 3.83 3.89 2.48
N ALA A 319 4.36 5.12 2.38
CA ALA A 319 5.78 5.40 2.63
C ALA A 319 6.20 5.03 4.06
N GLU A 320 5.37 5.36 5.06
CA GLU A 320 5.63 5.09 6.46
C GLU A 320 5.65 3.58 6.80
N ARG A 321 4.84 2.77 6.11
CA ARG A 321 4.74 1.33 6.35
C ARG A 321 5.68 0.48 5.50
N SER A 322 6.13 1.01 4.39
CA SER A 322 6.96 0.25 3.44
C SER A 322 8.30 -0.18 4.04
N ALA A 323 8.92 0.65 4.86
CA ALA A 323 10.18 0.33 5.55
C ALA A 323 10.02 -0.83 6.55
N VAL A 324 8.89 -0.86 7.27
CA VAL A 324 8.55 -1.97 8.19
C VAL A 324 8.31 -3.25 7.40
N GLY A 325 7.53 -3.19 6.32
CA GLY A 325 7.24 -4.34 5.47
C GLY A 325 8.47 -4.92 4.75
N LYS A 326 9.46 -4.08 4.41
CA LYS A 326 10.77 -4.52 3.90
C LYS A 326 11.68 -5.08 5.00
N LYS A 327 11.27 -5.01 6.27
CA LYS A 327 12.13 -5.30 7.43
C LYS A 327 13.43 -4.49 7.41
N SER A 328 13.35 -3.26 6.90
CA SER A 328 14.46 -2.31 6.84
C SER A 328 14.42 -1.26 7.95
N GLU A 329 13.42 -1.35 8.85
CA GLU A 329 13.25 -0.52 10.03
C GLU A 329 12.78 -1.37 11.22
N VAL A 330 13.23 -1.01 12.41
CA VAL A 330 12.69 -1.49 13.68
C VAL A 330 12.15 -0.31 14.48
N LEU A 331 10.96 -0.48 15.07
CA LEU A 331 10.33 0.50 15.97
C LEU A 331 10.44 0.00 17.40
N LEU A 332 11.07 0.80 18.26
CA LEU A 332 11.32 0.43 19.65
C LEU A 332 10.78 1.47 20.60
N ALA A 333 10.28 1.04 21.76
CA ALA A 333 10.20 1.87 22.94
C ALA A 333 11.31 1.47 23.91
N VAL A 334 12.04 2.45 24.42
CA VAL A 334 13.17 2.23 25.32
C VAL A 334 12.99 3.09 26.57
N GLU A 335 13.19 2.49 27.74
CA GLU A 335 13.18 3.23 29.01
C GLU A 335 14.59 3.74 29.31
N ILE A 336 14.70 5.06 29.53
CA ILE A 336 15.94 5.74 29.92
C ILE A 336 15.77 6.46 31.23
N ASN A 337 16.86 6.67 31.99
CA ASN A 337 16.83 7.49 33.20
C ASN A 337 16.67 8.96 32.83
N GLU A 338 15.95 9.71 33.67
CA GLU A 338 15.79 11.18 33.55
C GLU A 338 16.98 11.91 34.22
N GLU A 339 18.16 11.80 33.60
CA GLU A 339 19.40 12.43 34.05
C GLU A 339 20.09 13.14 32.85
N PRO A 340 20.76 14.26 33.08
CA PRO A 340 21.58 14.88 32.06
C PRO A 340 22.56 13.88 31.42
N GLY A 341 22.61 13.84 30.09
CA GLY A 341 23.46 12.91 29.33
C GLY A 341 22.88 11.50 29.10
N SER A 342 21.78 11.09 29.72
CA SER A 342 21.14 9.77 29.49
C SER A 342 20.74 9.58 28.05
N PHE A 343 20.20 10.62 27.43
CA PHE A 343 19.83 10.61 26.02
C PHE A 343 21.02 10.34 25.09
N LYS A 344 22.16 11.00 25.32
CA LYS A 344 23.40 10.77 24.59
C LYS A 344 23.90 9.34 24.77
N LYS A 345 23.95 8.83 26.02
CA LYS A 345 24.36 7.45 26.34
C LYS A 345 23.49 6.42 25.62
N PHE A 346 22.19 6.68 25.52
CA PHE A 346 21.28 5.84 24.75
C PHE A 346 21.61 5.84 23.25
N CYS A 347 21.86 7.02 22.67
CA CYS A 347 22.25 7.10 21.24
C CYS A 347 23.63 6.44 20.99
N GLU A 348 24.56 6.52 21.93
CA GLU A 348 25.83 5.78 21.86
C GLU A 348 25.61 4.25 21.83
N SER A 349 24.62 3.74 22.58
CA SER A 349 24.28 2.31 22.56
C SER A 349 23.71 1.84 21.23
N ILE A 350 23.05 2.71 20.45
CA ILE A 350 22.59 2.43 19.08
C ILE A 350 23.75 2.41 18.09
N GLY A 351 24.78 3.23 18.32
CA GLY A 351 25.93 3.38 17.45
C GLY A 351 25.66 4.25 16.23
N LYS A 352 26.48 4.11 15.18
CA LYS A 352 26.39 4.89 13.93
C LYS A 352 25.36 4.31 12.96
N ARG A 353 24.08 4.24 13.38
CA ARG A 353 22.97 3.82 12.54
C ARG A 353 22.11 5.00 12.13
N ASN A 354 21.39 4.88 11.03
CA ASN A 354 20.36 5.85 10.65
C ASN A 354 19.17 5.70 11.58
N ILE A 355 18.76 6.81 12.18
CA ILE A 355 17.53 6.91 12.94
C ILE A 355 16.46 7.49 12.03
N THR A 356 15.34 6.80 11.88
CA THR A 356 14.23 7.20 11.02
C THR A 356 13.29 8.16 11.74
N GLU A 357 13.12 7.94 13.03
CA GLU A 357 12.34 8.82 13.90
C GLU A 357 12.78 8.68 15.36
N PHE A 358 12.54 9.75 16.11
CA PHE A 358 12.86 9.79 17.51
C PHE A 358 11.90 10.73 18.25
N ASN A 359 11.16 10.21 19.24
CA ASN A 359 10.22 10.96 20.04
C ASN A 359 10.52 10.76 21.52
N TYR A 360 10.81 11.85 22.19
CA TYR A 360 11.04 11.89 23.63
C TYR A 360 10.43 13.15 24.22
N ARG A 361 9.84 13.01 25.38
CA ARG A 361 9.36 14.12 26.21
C ARG A 361 9.66 13.81 27.66
N TYR A 362 10.27 14.77 28.34
CA TYR A 362 10.52 14.73 29.78
C TYR A 362 9.20 14.50 30.54
N SER A 363 9.24 13.68 31.56
CA SER A 363 8.17 13.53 32.54
C SER A 363 8.75 13.65 33.94
N ASP A 364 7.96 14.07 34.94
CA ASP A 364 8.38 14.21 36.37
C ASP A 364 8.71 12.88 37.04
N LYS A 365 8.96 11.82 36.27
CA LYS A 365 9.31 10.48 36.72
C LYS A 365 10.82 10.26 36.67
N ALA A 366 11.32 9.34 37.47
CA ALA A 366 12.73 8.93 37.46
C ALA A 366 13.17 8.29 36.14
N SER A 367 12.24 7.89 35.27
CA SER A 367 12.50 7.29 33.97
C SER A 367 11.56 7.83 32.90
N ALA A 368 12.05 7.98 31.69
CA ALA A 368 11.28 8.34 30.51
C ALA A 368 11.25 7.21 29.48
N ARG A 369 10.29 7.29 28.57
CA ARG A 369 10.18 6.38 27.43
C ARG A 369 10.49 7.12 26.14
N VAL A 370 11.47 6.60 25.43
CA VAL A 370 11.85 7.06 24.11
C VAL A 370 11.18 6.16 23.08
N PHE A 371 10.53 6.75 22.10
CA PHE A 371 10.11 6.03 20.89
C PHE A 371 11.14 6.28 19.80
N VAL A 372 11.71 5.21 19.24
CA VAL A 372 12.78 5.33 18.24
C VAL A 372 12.55 4.35 17.08
N GLY A 373 12.69 4.87 15.85
CA GLY A 373 12.81 4.09 14.62
C GLY A 373 14.29 4.01 14.20
N ILE A 374 14.78 2.82 13.92
CA ILE A 374 16.19 2.57 13.53
C ILE A 374 16.21 1.81 12.21
N SER A 375 16.98 2.31 11.23
CA SER A 375 17.21 1.61 9.97
C SER A 375 18.03 0.34 10.18
N LEU A 376 17.58 -0.73 9.53
CA LEU A 376 18.26 -2.03 9.50
C LEU A 376 19.04 -2.18 8.19
N ASP A 377 20.14 -2.92 8.23
CA ASP A 377 21.02 -3.14 7.08
C ASP A 377 20.56 -4.25 6.12
N GLY A 378 19.39 -4.83 6.39
CA GLY A 378 18.76 -5.87 5.57
C GLY A 378 19.26 -7.29 5.86
N ARG A 379 20.19 -7.50 6.80
CA ARG A 379 20.60 -8.83 7.26
C ARG A 379 19.50 -9.43 8.14
N SER A 380 19.29 -10.75 8.05
CA SER A 380 18.21 -11.47 8.73
C SER A 380 18.22 -11.28 10.26
N ASP A 381 19.40 -11.13 10.87
CA ASP A 381 19.57 -11.06 12.32
C ASP A 381 19.77 -9.64 12.85
N ASP A 382 19.80 -8.61 11.98
CA ASP A 382 20.13 -7.24 12.39
C ASP A 382 19.13 -6.66 13.41
N LYS A 383 17.83 -6.96 13.25
CA LYS A 383 16.79 -6.58 14.26
C LYS A 383 17.08 -7.18 15.64
N LYS A 384 17.44 -8.46 15.69
CA LYS A 384 17.76 -9.14 16.97
C LYS A 384 19.04 -8.57 17.56
N ASN A 385 20.04 -8.33 16.74
CA ASN A 385 21.34 -7.81 17.15
C ASN A 385 21.22 -6.43 17.79
N ILE A 386 20.49 -5.50 17.18
CA ILE A 386 20.30 -4.15 17.73
C ILE A 386 19.50 -4.18 19.04
N ILE A 387 18.45 -4.99 19.14
CA ILE A 387 17.68 -5.14 20.38
C ILE A 387 18.56 -5.73 21.50
N SER A 388 19.39 -6.74 21.21
CA SER A 388 20.33 -7.29 22.20
C SER A 388 21.36 -6.27 22.60
N GLN A 389 21.98 -5.55 21.66
CA GLN A 389 22.97 -4.51 21.92
C GLN A 389 22.45 -3.43 22.88
N ILE A 390 21.22 -2.96 22.66
CA ILE A 390 20.60 -1.97 23.54
C ILE A 390 20.31 -2.57 24.92
N LYS A 391 19.82 -3.81 25.01
CA LYS A 391 19.59 -4.52 26.28
C LYS A 391 20.88 -4.78 27.06
N ASP A 392 21.95 -5.18 26.38
CA ASP A 392 23.27 -5.42 26.98
C ASP A 392 23.89 -4.12 27.53
N SER A 393 23.47 -2.97 27.00
CA SER A 393 23.80 -1.65 27.54
C SER A 393 22.96 -1.25 28.78
N GLY A 394 22.09 -2.15 29.27
CA GLY A 394 21.32 -1.99 30.50
C GLY A 394 19.93 -1.36 30.33
N TYR A 395 19.45 -1.19 29.09
CA TYR A 395 18.14 -0.58 28.82
C TYR A 395 17.00 -1.61 28.76
N ILE A 396 15.82 -1.20 29.20
CA ILE A 396 14.57 -1.95 28.99
C ILE A 396 14.04 -1.59 27.59
N VAL A 397 13.88 -2.61 26.73
CA VAL A 397 13.50 -2.43 25.32
C VAL A 397 12.25 -3.21 25.01
N TYR A 398 11.29 -2.54 24.37
CA TYR A 398 10.05 -3.13 23.85
C TYR A 398 10.06 -3.00 22.31
N ASP A 399 9.90 -4.13 21.61
CA ASP A 399 9.73 -4.13 20.13
C ASP A 399 8.28 -3.78 19.78
N LEU A 400 8.10 -2.67 19.08
CA LEU A 400 6.81 -2.15 18.64
C LEU A 400 6.59 -2.27 17.11
N SER A 401 7.51 -2.94 16.39
CA SER A 401 7.44 -3.04 14.92
C SER A 401 6.14 -3.66 14.41
N ASP A 402 5.54 -4.57 15.18
CA ASP A 402 4.26 -5.23 14.84
C ASP A 402 3.05 -4.63 15.58
N ASN A 403 3.24 -3.52 16.31
CA ASN A 403 2.17 -2.87 17.06
C ASN A 403 1.46 -1.79 16.21
N GLU A 404 0.21 -2.05 15.82
CA GLU A 404 -0.57 -1.14 14.96
C GLU A 404 -0.81 0.23 15.61
N MET A 405 -1.09 0.29 16.91
CA MET A 405 -1.26 1.56 17.60
C MET A 405 0.04 2.39 17.57
N ALA A 406 1.19 1.75 17.71
CA ALA A 406 2.48 2.43 17.62
C ALA A 406 2.73 2.96 16.19
N LYS A 407 2.47 2.16 15.16
CA LYS A 407 2.64 2.54 13.76
C LYS A 407 1.68 3.64 13.30
N LEU A 408 0.44 3.64 13.80
CA LEU A 408 -0.59 4.57 13.32
C LEU A 408 -0.71 5.84 14.15
N HIS A 409 -0.37 5.80 15.42
CA HIS A 409 -0.62 6.90 16.36
C HIS A 409 0.61 7.36 17.13
N VAL A 410 1.29 6.45 17.87
CA VAL A 410 2.37 6.83 18.78
C VAL A 410 3.53 7.49 18.04
N ARG A 411 3.89 7.00 16.85
CA ARG A 411 4.97 7.59 16.04
C ARG A 411 4.72 9.04 15.58
N HIS A 412 3.50 9.53 15.70
CA HIS A 412 3.13 10.91 15.32
C HIS A 412 3.03 11.85 16.52
N MET A 413 3.20 11.34 17.73
CA MET A 413 3.08 12.13 18.95
C MET A 413 4.40 12.83 19.26
N VAL A 414 4.36 14.16 19.38
CA VAL A 414 5.51 14.99 19.77
C VAL A 414 5.68 15.05 21.29
N GLY A 415 4.89 14.35 22.04
CA GLY A 415 4.82 14.43 23.50
C GLY A 415 3.65 15.29 23.97
N GLY A 416 3.64 15.68 25.21
CA GLY A 416 2.59 16.48 25.85
C GLY A 416 3.13 17.68 26.58
N ARG A 417 2.27 18.33 27.37
CA ARG A 417 2.67 19.43 28.24
C ARG A 417 3.59 18.94 29.36
N THR A 418 4.47 19.80 29.79
CA THR A 418 5.37 19.58 30.92
C THR A 418 5.32 20.76 31.90
N SER A 419 5.68 20.52 33.15
CA SER A 419 5.83 21.53 34.20
C SER A 419 7.29 22.03 34.34
N ILE A 420 8.16 21.73 33.39
CA ILE A 420 9.56 22.14 33.41
C ILE A 420 9.68 23.66 33.36
N VAL A 421 10.52 24.20 34.24
CA VAL A 421 10.90 25.63 34.25
C VAL A 421 12.20 25.80 33.47
N GLY A 422 12.31 26.88 32.69
CA GLY A 422 13.50 27.16 31.90
C GLY A 422 13.63 26.32 30.64
N GLU A 423 12.53 25.84 30.06
CA GLU A 423 12.57 25.16 28.77
C GLU A 423 12.65 26.16 27.61
N HIS A 424 13.62 25.98 26.74
CA HIS A 424 13.79 26.71 25.50
C HIS A 424 13.65 25.78 24.30
N ILE A 425 12.83 26.15 23.34
CA ILE A 425 12.52 25.31 22.18
C ILE A 425 13.28 25.81 20.97
N PHE A 426 13.97 24.89 20.31
CA PHE A 426 14.73 25.13 19.11
C PHE A 426 14.34 24.17 18.00
N ARG A 427 14.27 24.68 16.78
CA ARG A 427 14.12 23.89 15.57
C ARG A 427 15.43 23.94 14.79
N PHE A 428 15.96 22.74 14.44
CA PHE A 428 17.22 22.59 13.71
C PHE A 428 17.03 21.94 12.34
N GLU A 429 17.90 22.29 11.42
CA GLU A 429 18.15 21.56 10.19
C GLU A 429 19.60 21.06 10.19
N PHE A 430 19.79 19.75 9.97
CA PHE A 430 21.12 19.14 9.92
C PHE A 430 21.23 18.13 8.77
N PRO A 431 22.43 17.86 8.22
CA PRO A 431 22.61 16.90 7.14
C PRO A 431 22.16 15.50 7.55
N GLU A 432 21.38 14.84 6.68
CA GLU A 432 20.89 13.50 6.91
C GLU A 432 21.97 12.47 6.54
N ARG A 433 22.65 11.95 7.55
CA ARG A 433 23.69 10.92 7.39
C ARG A 433 23.76 10.02 8.63
N PRO A 434 24.27 8.76 8.48
CA PRO A 434 24.49 7.89 9.63
C PRO A 434 25.34 8.55 10.71
N GLY A 435 24.83 8.57 11.95
CA GLY A 435 25.49 9.18 13.09
C GLY A 435 25.27 10.69 13.27
N ALA A 436 24.56 11.38 12.36
CA ALA A 436 24.30 12.82 12.47
C ALA A 436 23.62 13.21 13.78
N LEU A 437 22.68 12.41 14.27
CA LEU A 437 22.04 12.63 15.56
C LEU A 437 23.06 12.56 16.71
N LEU A 438 23.96 11.58 16.70
CA LEU A 438 24.99 11.43 17.72
C LEU A 438 25.98 12.59 17.68
N ASP A 439 26.38 13.06 16.48
CA ASP A 439 27.22 14.24 16.29
C ASP A 439 26.55 15.49 16.87
N PHE A 440 25.24 15.67 16.61
CA PHE A 440 24.44 16.75 17.18
C PHE A 440 24.43 16.71 18.72
N LEU A 441 24.17 15.54 19.31
CA LEU A 441 24.15 15.37 20.76
C LEU A 441 25.53 15.56 21.41
N ASN A 442 26.60 15.15 20.72
CA ASN A 442 27.97 15.40 21.17
C ASN A 442 28.29 16.89 21.23
N SER A 443 27.76 17.65 20.29
CA SER A 443 28.01 19.07 20.15
C SER A 443 27.19 19.93 21.10
N ILE A 444 25.95 19.50 21.47
CA ILE A 444 25.17 20.16 22.53
C ILE A 444 25.87 19.96 23.90
N GLY A 445 26.64 18.91 24.07
CA GLY A 445 27.35 18.63 25.32
C GLY A 445 26.50 17.92 26.38
N GLN A 446 27.03 17.87 27.62
CA GLN A 446 26.35 17.23 28.76
C GLN A 446 25.82 18.26 29.76
N ASP A 447 25.96 19.55 29.45
CA ASP A 447 25.74 20.66 30.40
C ASP A 447 24.24 20.99 30.52
N TRP A 448 23.43 20.61 29.53
CA TRP A 448 22.00 20.88 29.53
C TRP A 448 21.16 19.62 29.45
N ASN A 449 20.00 19.67 30.08
CA ASN A 449 19.00 18.63 29.97
C ASN A 449 18.14 18.83 28.73
N ILE A 450 17.98 17.77 27.92
CA ILE A 450 17.03 17.75 26.80
C ILE A 450 15.66 17.36 27.36
N SER A 451 14.69 18.24 27.26
CA SER A 451 13.34 18.06 27.78
C SER A 451 12.32 17.61 26.73
N LEU A 452 12.61 17.92 25.48
CA LEU A 452 11.85 17.53 24.31
C LEU A 452 12.82 17.13 23.19
N PHE A 453 12.54 16.04 22.52
CA PHE A 453 13.24 15.73 21.29
C PHE A 453 12.29 15.05 20.31
N HIS A 454 12.06 15.70 19.19
CA HIS A 454 11.27 15.17 18.10
C HIS A 454 12.07 15.25 16.80
N TYR A 455 12.34 14.09 16.24
CA TYR A 455 13.00 13.95 14.96
C TYR A 455 12.25 12.97 14.07
N ARG A 456 12.18 13.30 12.79
CA ARG A 456 11.60 12.42 11.78
C ARG A 456 12.28 12.61 10.44
N ASN A 457 12.76 11.53 9.85
CA ASN A 457 13.30 11.54 8.50
C ASN A 457 12.14 11.69 7.48
N HIS A 458 12.25 12.70 6.62
CA HIS A 458 11.29 13.01 5.57
C HIS A 458 11.79 12.63 4.17
N GLY A 459 12.91 11.87 4.07
CA GLY A 459 13.51 11.49 2.79
C GLY A 459 14.19 12.65 2.05
N SER A 460 14.55 13.72 2.75
CA SER A 460 15.35 14.84 2.22
C SER A 460 16.81 14.74 2.67
N ASP A 461 17.69 15.50 2.02
CA ASP A 461 19.11 15.57 2.38
C ASP A 461 19.36 16.21 3.75
N PHE A 462 18.33 16.83 4.33
CA PHE A 462 18.35 17.47 5.64
C PHE A 462 17.25 16.96 6.54
N GLY A 463 17.63 16.49 7.74
CA GLY A 463 16.73 16.16 8.83
C GLY A 463 16.26 17.40 9.59
N ARG A 464 15.07 17.32 10.19
CA ARG A 464 14.48 18.39 10.99
C ARG A 464 14.24 17.91 12.41
N ILE A 465 14.80 18.64 13.38
CA ILE A 465 14.64 18.39 14.81
C ILE A 465 13.84 19.51 15.44
N LEU A 466 12.94 19.15 16.36
CA LEU A 466 12.44 20.03 17.40
C LEU A 466 13.03 19.57 18.72
N ALA A 467 13.82 20.41 19.37
CA ALA A 467 14.44 20.10 20.64
C ALA A 467 14.05 21.12 21.72
N GLY A 468 13.68 20.63 22.89
CA GLY A 468 13.56 21.42 24.11
C GLY A 468 14.82 21.26 24.94
N ILE A 469 15.42 22.36 25.32
CA ILE A 469 16.64 22.39 26.13
C ILE A 469 16.33 23.18 27.41
N GLN A 470 16.63 22.59 28.55
CA GLN A 470 16.46 23.25 29.83
C GLN A 470 17.73 24.05 30.18
N ALA A 471 17.58 25.36 30.32
CA ALA A 471 18.66 26.26 30.69
C ALA A 471 18.14 27.38 31.56
N ASP A 472 18.92 27.75 32.58
CA ASP A 472 18.63 28.93 33.40
C ASP A 472 18.95 30.21 32.63
N PRO A 473 18.31 31.35 32.97
CA PRO A 473 18.56 32.62 32.28
C PRO A 473 20.04 33.04 32.21
N GLU A 474 20.81 32.66 33.23
CA GLU A 474 22.27 32.95 33.33
C GLU A 474 23.09 32.12 32.31
N GLN A 475 22.57 30.96 31.91
CA GLN A 475 23.22 30.01 30.99
C GLN A 475 22.90 30.28 29.52
N MET A 476 21.94 31.15 29.23
CA MET A 476 21.46 31.39 27.84
C MET A 476 22.54 31.88 26.91
N ASN A 477 23.46 32.74 27.36
CA ASN A 477 24.56 33.20 26.53
C ASN A 477 25.49 32.04 26.12
N LEU A 478 25.81 31.18 27.07
CA LEU A 478 26.65 30.01 26.86
C LEU A 478 25.96 28.99 25.94
N LEU A 479 24.66 28.77 26.10
CA LEU A 479 23.87 27.93 25.22
C LEU A 479 23.88 28.45 23.78
N ASN A 480 23.68 29.77 23.59
CA ASN A 480 23.69 30.39 22.27
C ASN A 480 25.08 30.28 21.59
N GLU A 481 26.17 30.44 22.36
CA GLU A 481 27.51 30.21 21.83
C GLU A 481 27.73 28.78 21.37
N HIS A 482 27.29 27.79 22.15
CA HIS A 482 27.33 26.37 21.78
C HIS A 482 26.49 26.10 20.55
N LEU A 483 25.26 26.60 20.47
CA LEU A 483 24.39 26.43 19.31
C LEU A 483 25.00 27.04 18.04
N ALA A 484 25.69 28.19 18.15
CA ALA A 484 26.41 28.81 17.04
C ALA A 484 27.61 27.95 16.57
N GLN A 485 28.31 27.28 17.51
CA GLN A 485 29.44 26.40 17.19
C GLN A 485 29.03 25.08 16.51
N LEU A 486 27.78 24.64 16.68
CA LEU A 486 27.23 23.48 15.98
C LEU A 486 27.32 23.58 14.45
N GLY A 487 27.29 24.80 13.92
CA GLY A 487 27.31 25.07 12.49
C GLY A 487 26.02 24.62 11.76
N TYR A 488 24.99 24.21 12.49
CA TYR A 488 23.69 23.89 11.95
C TYR A 488 22.76 25.10 11.92
N ARG A 489 21.91 25.19 10.95
CA ARG A 489 20.87 26.20 10.92
C ARG A 489 19.82 25.93 11.98
N TYR A 490 19.49 26.90 12.81
CA TYR A 490 18.48 26.76 13.84
C TYR A 490 17.63 28.02 14.00
N TRP A 491 16.46 27.85 14.63
CA TRP A 491 15.52 28.90 14.99
C TRP A 491 15.03 28.64 16.41
N GLU A 492 14.97 29.72 17.20
CA GLU A 492 14.32 29.66 18.49
C GLU A 492 12.80 29.73 18.32
N GLU A 493 12.09 28.81 18.94
CA GLU A 493 10.63 28.63 18.84
C GLU A 493 9.93 28.74 20.20
N THR A 494 10.60 29.17 21.27
CA THR A 494 10.05 29.27 22.63
C THR A 494 8.85 30.21 22.68
N SER A 495 8.85 31.29 21.91
CA SER A 495 7.73 32.23 21.79
C SER A 495 6.65 31.79 20.77
N ASN A 496 6.82 30.64 20.14
CA ASN A 496 5.89 30.17 19.12
C ASN A 496 4.55 29.81 19.77
N LYS A 497 3.46 30.34 19.19
CA LYS A 497 2.10 30.11 19.67
C LYS A 497 1.72 28.63 19.69
N ALA A 498 2.19 27.83 18.75
CA ALA A 498 1.93 26.39 18.73
C ALA A 498 2.58 25.69 19.93
N TYR A 499 3.81 26.10 20.31
CA TYR A 499 4.45 25.57 21.52
C TYR A 499 3.61 25.88 22.77
N SER A 500 3.28 27.13 23.02
CA SER A 500 2.53 27.55 24.20
C SER A 500 1.11 26.91 24.28
N MET A 501 0.51 26.57 23.13
CA MET A 501 -0.84 25.96 23.12
C MET A 501 -0.82 24.45 23.36
N PHE A 502 0.21 23.74 22.86
CA PHE A 502 0.19 22.28 22.78
C PHE A 502 1.31 21.57 23.55
N LEU A 503 2.44 22.21 23.77
CA LEU A 503 3.64 21.58 24.34
C LEU A 503 4.15 22.26 25.62
N GLY A 504 3.89 23.56 25.78
CA GLY A 504 4.28 24.38 26.96
C GLY A 504 3.23 24.41 28.05
#